data_b489455eb66f58581dbbed768abfb3eb
#
_entry.id   b489455eb66f58581dbbed768abfb3eb
#
_cell.length_a   1.000
_cell.length_b   1.000
_cell.length_c   1.000
_cell.angle_alpha   90.00
_cell.angle_beta   90.00
_cell.angle_gamma   90.00
#
_symmetry.space_group_name_H-M   'P 1'
#
loop_
_entity.id
_entity.type
_entity.pdbx_description
1 polymer ?
#
loop_
_entity_poly.entity_id
_entity_poly.type
_entity_poly.pdbx_seq_one_letter_code
_entity_poly.pdbx_strand_id
1 'polypeptide(L)'
;MKHELDGASIHIATGGLDFDPARPVLVFIHGSGQSHLTWVLQTRYFAHRGFAVLAPDLPGHGLSGGAPLTSVGEMADWIDGLLDSLGVAQATLVGHSQGVLVALETASRHPQRVAALTLIAGAMAIPVNDALIEMSQSAPEKAFRMMTSLSLIHI
;
A
#
# COMPACT_ATOMS: atom_id res chain seq x y z
N MET A 1 7.45 -12.04 3.05
CA MET A 1 7.81 -12.31 4.47
C MET A 1 6.63 -12.02 5.37
N LYS A 2 6.64 -12.53 6.62
CA LYS A 2 5.70 -12.12 7.68
C LYS A 2 6.42 -11.23 8.65
N HIS A 3 5.75 -10.22 9.16
CA HIS A 3 6.28 -9.26 10.12
C HIS A 3 5.19 -8.92 11.15
N GLU A 4 5.55 -8.80 12.42
CA GLU A 4 4.60 -8.41 13.47
C GLU A 4 4.66 -6.89 13.66
N LEU A 5 3.51 -6.23 13.55
CA LEU A 5 3.36 -4.80 13.76
C LEU A 5 2.02 -4.53 14.46
N ASP A 6 2.05 -3.76 15.55
CA ASP A 6 0.88 -3.39 16.37
C ASP A 6 0.03 -4.61 16.80
N GLY A 7 0.69 -5.74 17.09
CA GLY A 7 0.03 -6.97 17.51
C GLY A 7 -0.67 -7.74 16.39
N ALA A 8 -0.44 -7.36 15.13
CA ALA A 8 -0.98 -8.05 13.97
C ALA A 8 0.15 -8.63 13.09
N SER A 9 -0.11 -9.80 12.51
CA SER A 9 0.80 -10.41 11.54
C SER A 9 0.58 -9.79 10.16
N ILE A 10 1.60 -9.13 9.64
CA ILE A 10 1.57 -8.40 8.36
C ILE A 10 2.29 -9.22 7.30
N HIS A 11 1.63 -9.41 6.17
CA HIS A 11 2.25 -9.99 4.99
C HIS A 11 2.92 -8.92 4.13
N ILE A 12 4.18 -9.16 3.76
CA ILE A 12 4.97 -8.24 2.92
C ILE A 12 5.63 -9.04 1.80
N ALA A 13 5.29 -8.73 0.56
CA ALA A 13 6.02 -9.29 -0.58
C ALA A 13 7.33 -8.53 -0.80
N THR A 14 8.42 -9.29 -0.97
CA THR A 14 9.79 -8.77 -1.11
C THR A 14 10.41 -9.07 -2.48
N GLY A 15 9.56 -9.50 -3.44
CA GLY A 15 10.02 -9.86 -4.79
C GLY A 15 10.77 -11.18 -4.86
N GLY A 16 10.68 -12.02 -3.82
CA GLY A 16 11.31 -13.35 -3.76
C GLY A 16 12.77 -13.35 -3.26
N LEU A 17 13.24 -12.22 -2.73
CA LEU A 17 14.55 -12.10 -2.08
C LEU A 17 14.39 -11.70 -0.61
N ASP A 18 15.40 -11.99 0.20
CA ASP A 18 15.45 -11.53 1.58
C ASP A 18 15.53 -10.00 1.63
N PHE A 19 14.82 -9.41 2.57
CA PHE A 19 14.82 -7.98 2.77
C PHE A 19 16.12 -7.52 3.44
N ASP A 20 16.76 -6.50 2.86
CA ASP A 20 18.00 -5.92 3.36
C ASP A 20 17.84 -4.38 3.42
N PRO A 21 17.63 -3.80 4.63
CA PRO A 21 17.40 -2.36 4.77
C PRO A 21 18.61 -1.49 4.43
N ALA A 22 19.79 -2.06 4.22
CA ALA A 22 20.98 -1.33 3.78
C ALA A 22 20.94 -0.94 2.29
N ARG A 23 20.03 -1.55 1.51
CA ARG A 23 19.82 -1.23 0.11
C ARG A 23 18.80 -0.08 -0.04
N PRO A 24 18.78 0.62 -1.20
CA PRO A 24 17.70 1.54 -1.50
C PRO A 24 16.34 0.85 -1.41
N VAL A 25 15.44 1.38 -0.56
CA VAL A 25 14.14 0.76 -0.26
C VAL A 25 13.05 1.32 -1.15
N LEU A 26 12.25 0.43 -1.76
CA LEU A 26 11.01 0.74 -2.46
C LEU A 26 9.81 0.16 -1.69
N VAL A 27 8.83 1.00 -1.37
CA VAL A 27 7.56 0.57 -0.77
C VAL A 27 6.45 0.72 -1.79
N PHE A 28 5.78 -0.38 -2.12
CA PHE A 28 4.67 -0.44 -3.06
C PHE A 28 3.35 -0.50 -2.29
N ILE A 29 2.55 0.55 -2.39
CA ILE A 29 1.28 0.72 -1.65
C ILE A 29 0.12 0.47 -2.61
N HIS A 30 -0.67 -0.56 -2.33
CA HIS A 30 -1.80 -0.98 -3.16
C HIS A 30 -3.02 -0.05 -3.01
N GLY A 31 -3.98 -0.14 -3.92
CA GLY A 31 -5.24 0.59 -3.88
C GLY A 31 -6.31 -0.09 -3.02
N SER A 32 -7.49 0.55 -2.95
CA SER A 32 -8.66 0.06 -2.20
C SER A 32 -9.02 -1.36 -2.62
N GLY A 33 -9.21 -2.25 -1.63
CA GLY A 33 -9.62 -3.63 -1.85
C GLY A 33 -8.61 -4.50 -2.61
N GLN A 34 -7.40 -4.01 -2.79
CA GLN A 34 -6.31 -4.74 -3.44
C GLN A 34 -5.37 -5.38 -2.41
N SER A 35 -4.22 -5.86 -2.86
CA SER A 35 -3.19 -6.49 -2.03
C SER A 35 -1.82 -6.38 -2.72
N HIS A 36 -0.78 -6.96 -2.10
CA HIS A 36 0.54 -7.12 -2.70
C HIS A 36 0.53 -7.73 -4.10
N LEU A 37 -0.52 -8.48 -4.46
CA LEU A 37 -0.64 -9.11 -5.78
C LEU A 37 -0.67 -8.10 -6.93
N THR A 38 -1.11 -6.86 -6.70
CA THR A 38 -1.02 -5.76 -7.66
C THR A 38 0.43 -5.54 -8.14
N TRP A 39 1.41 -5.88 -7.31
CA TRP A 39 2.81 -5.53 -7.48
C TRP A 39 3.75 -6.72 -7.78
N VAL A 40 3.19 -7.90 -8.09
CA VAL A 40 3.99 -9.13 -8.27
C VAL A 40 5.12 -8.97 -9.28
N LEU A 41 4.86 -8.35 -10.43
CA LEU A 41 5.87 -8.17 -11.48
C LEU A 41 6.89 -7.09 -11.08
N GLN A 42 6.45 -5.98 -10.53
CA GLN A 42 7.28 -4.85 -10.13
C GLN A 42 8.21 -5.22 -8.98
N THR A 43 7.67 -5.87 -7.95
CA THR A 43 8.47 -6.29 -6.79
C THR A 43 9.60 -7.22 -7.21
N ARG A 44 9.30 -8.21 -8.04
CA ARG A 44 10.32 -9.13 -8.57
C ARG A 44 11.35 -8.39 -9.43
N TYR A 45 10.89 -7.51 -10.32
CA TYR A 45 11.76 -6.75 -11.20
C TYR A 45 12.79 -5.91 -10.43
N PHE A 46 12.35 -5.14 -9.44
CA PHE A 46 13.23 -4.25 -8.69
C PHE A 46 14.11 -4.99 -7.68
N ALA A 47 13.59 -6.04 -7.01
CA ALA A 47 14.37 -6.84 -6.09
C ALA A 47 15.62 -7.44 -6.77
N HIS A 48 15.46 -7.96 -7.99
CA HIS A 48 16.57 -8.51 -8.79
C HIS A 48 17.49 -7.45 -9.43
N ARG A 49 17.26 -6.14 -9.15
CA ARG A 49 18.07 -5.01 -9.60
C ARG A 49 18.71 -4.22 -8.47
N GLY A 50 18.82 -4.85 -7.30
CA GLY A 50 19.56 -4.29 -6.17
C GLY A 50 18.76 -3.43 -5.22
N PHE A 51 17.43 -3.33 -5.39
CA PHE A 51 16.56 -2.66 -4.44
C PHE A 51 16.10 -3.62 -3.33
N ALA A 52 15.93 -3.11 -2.12
CA ALA A 52 15.14 -3.75 -1.10
C ALA A 52 13.66 -3.38 -1.34
N VAL A 53 12.80 -4.37 -1.47
CA VAL A 53 11.41 -4.14 -1.88
C VAL A 53 10.46 -4.56 -0.77
N LEU A 54 9.49 -3.71 -0.49
CA LEU A 54 8.37 -3.95 0.42
C LEU A 54 7.06 -3.68 -0.33
N ALA A 55 6.23 -4.70 -0.48
CA ALA A 55 4.83 -4.54 -0.88
C ALA A 55 3.95 -5.15 0.21
N PRO A 56 3.62 -4.37 1.26
CA PRO A 56 2.77 -4.84 2.34
C PRO A 56 1.33 -4.98 1.87
N ASP A 57 0.64 -5.98 2.41
CA ASP A 57 -0.81 -5.92 2.51
C ASP A 57 -1.16 -5.00 3.68
N LEU A 58 -1.94 -3.95 3.46
CA LEU A 58 -2.41 -3.07 4.53
C LEU A 58 -3.25 -3.87 5.54
N PRO A 59 -3.36 -3.44 6.81
CA PRO A 59 -4.19 -4.11 7.80
C PRO A 59 -5.59 -4.45 7.28
N GLY A 60 -6.03 -5.67 7.52
CA GLY A 60 -7.32 -6.18 7.04
C GLY A 60 -7.40 -6.47 5.53
N HIS A 61 -6.28 -6.41 4.80
CA HIS A 61 -6.22 -6.73 3.37
C HIS A 61 -5.34 -7.95 3.10
N GLY A 62 -5.61 -8.63 2.00
CA GLY A 62 -4.81 -9.74 1.49
C GLY A 62 -4.55 -10.83 2.53
N LEU A 63 -3.28 -11.01 2.90
CA LEU A 63 -2.82 -12.00 3.88
C LEU A 63 -2.44 -11.36 5.23
N SER A 64 -2.63 -10.05 5.39
CA SER A 64 -2.39 -9.33 6.63
C SER A 64 -3.57 -9.45 7.58
N GLY A 65 -3.24 -9.58 8.86
CA GLY A 65 -4.19 -9.48 9.97
C GLY A 65 -4.50 -8.04 10.34
N GLY A 66 -5.18 -7.89 11.48
CA GLY A 66 -5.58 -6.59 12.01
C GLY A 66 -6.89 -6.07 11.43
N ALA A 67 -7.43 -5.02 12.04
CA ALA A 67 -8.58 -4.31 11.53
C ALA A 67 -8.17 -3.36 10.39
N PRO A 68 -9.02 -3.16 9.37
CA PRO A 68 -8.77 -2.16 8.34
C PRO A 68 -8.63 -0.76 8.96
N LEU A 69 -7.66 0.00 8.47
CA LEU A 69 -7.47 1.40 8.84
C LEU A 69 -8.55 2.27 8.21
N THR A 70 -9.05 3.25 8.95
CA THR A 70 -10.27 3.99 8.59
C THR A 70 -10.00 5.33 7.92
N SER A 71 -8.75 5.80 7.95
CA SER A 71 -8.35 7.06 7.33
C SER A 71 -7.01 6.97 6.61
N VAL A 72 -6.81 7.86 5.65
CA VAL A 72 -5.51 7.98 4.94
C VAL A 72 -4.40 8.38 5.90
N GLY A 73 -4.70 9.20 6.91
CA GLY A 73 -3.76 9.59 7.96
C GLY A 73 -3.27 8.39 8.78
N GLU A 74 -4.18 7.51 9.22
CA GLU A 74 -3.82 6.27 9.90
C GLU A 74 -2.97 5.35 9.02
N MET A 75 -3.29 5.26 7.73
CA MET A 75 -2.48 4.47 6.79
C MET A 75 -1.07 5.06 6.62
N ALA A 76 -0.95 6.39 6.59
CA ALA A 76 0.34 7.07 6.50
C ALA A 76 1.20 6.85 7.75
N ASP A 77 0.61 6.98 8.93
CA ASP A 77 1.29 6.72 10.20
C ASP A 77 1.69 5.23 10.33
N TRP A 78 0.84 4.33 9.82
CA TRP A 78 1.15 2.91 9.78
C TRP A 78 2.33 2.59 8.84
N ILE A 79 2.45 3.26 7.69
CA ILE A 79 3.62 3.13 6.80
C ILE A 79 4.90 3.62 7.51
N ASP A 80 4.84 4.73 8.25
CA ASP A 80 5.98 5.21 9.06
C ASP A 80 6.38 4.17 10.11
N GLY A 81 5.42 3.65 10.87
CA GLY A 81 5.64 2.59 11.86
C GLY A 81 6.22 1.31 11.26
N LEU A 82 5.76 0.92 10.05
CA LEU A 82 6.31 -0.23 9.33
C LEU A 82 7.79 0.00 8.98
N LEU A 83 8.14 1.17 8.44
CA LEU A 83 9.52 1.52 8.11
C LEU A 83 10.39 1.53 9.35
N ASP A 84 9.90 2.08 10.46
CA ASP A 84 10.62 2.12 11.74
C ASP A 84 10.90 0.70 12.25
N SER A 85 9.88 -0.15 12.29
CA SER A 85 9.99 -1.54 12.77
C SER A 85 10.94 -2.42 11.95
N LEU A 86 11.18 -2.05 10.68
CA LEU A 86 12.09 -2.72 9.76
C LEU A 86 13.49 -2.07 9.72
N GLY A 87 13.74 -1.03 10.51
CA GLY A 87 15.01 -0.31 10.53
C GLY A 87 15.29 0.49 9.26
N VAL A 88 14.23 0.90 8.54
CA VAL A 88 14.34 1.69 7.32
C VAL A 88 14.25 3.18 7.65
N ALA A 89 15.35 3.90 7.47
CA ALA A 89 15.35 5.34 7.73
C ALA A 89 14.57 6.13 6.67
N GLN A 90 14.68 5.74 5.40
CA GLN A 90 14.06 6.45 4.28
C GLN A 90 13.75 5.49 3.13
N ALA A 91 12.62 5.71 2.43
CA ALA A 91 12.20 4.90 1.30
C ALA A 91 11.60 5.73 0.16
N THR A 92 11.65 5.19 -1.06
CA THR A 92 10.81 5.67 -2.16
C THR A 92 9.45 4.98 -2.06
N LEU A 93 8.37 5.78 -2.04
CA LEU A 93 7.00 5.26 -2.00
C LEU A 93 6.40 5.22 -3.40
N VAL A 94 5.83 4.08 -3.77
CA VAL A 94 5.14 3.84 -5.03
C VAL A 94 3.68 3.54 -4.73
N GLY A 95 2.80 4.50 -4.96
CA GLY A 95 1.37 4.37 -4.67
C GLY A 95 0.55 4.14 -5.93
N HIS A 96 -0.47 3.28 -5.85
CA HIS A 96 -1.47 3.08 -6.88
C HIS A 96 -2.86 3.41 -6.35
N SER A 97 -3.65 4.21 -7.09
CA SER A 97 -5.02 4.56 -6.73
C SER A 97 -5.08 5.16 -5.31
N GLN A 98 -5.79 4.56 -4.35
CA GLN A 98 -5.79 4.99 -2.94
C GLN A 98 -4.37 5.04 -2.35
N GLY A 99 -3.48 4.14 -2.75
CA GLY A 99 -2.07 4.15 -2.33
C GLY A 99 -1.33 5.43 -2.70
N VAL A 100 -1.80 6.18 -3.71
CA VAL A 100 -1.30 7.52 -4.03
C VAL A 100 -1.58 8.49 -2.90
N LEU A 101 -2.81 8.47 -2.37
CA LEU A 101 -3.18 9.34 -1.24
C LEU A 101 -2.37 9.00 0.00
N VAL A 102 -2.19 7.70 0.28
CA VAL A 102 -1.36 7.24 1.39
C VAL A 102 0.09 7.71 1.23
N ALA A 103 0.69 7.57 0.04
CA ALA A 103 2.06 8.00 -0.22
C ALA A 103 2.23 9.52 -0.07
N LEU A 104 1.28 10.31 -0.56
CA LEU A 104 1.27 11.77 -0.41
C LEU A 104 1.12 12.19 1.05
N GLU A 105 0.21 11.57 1.78
CA GLU A 105 -0.01 11.85 3.20
C GLU A 105 1.21 11.46 4.03
N THR A 106 1.84 10.32 3.73
CA THR A 106 3.10 9.92 4.38
C THR A 106 4.20 10.95 4.13
N ALA A 107 4.33 11.45 2.90
CA ALA A 107 5.32 12.48 2.58
C ALA A 107 5.02 13.82 3.27
N SER A 108 3.74 14.14 3.47
CA SER A 108 3.32 15.35 4.19
C SER A 108 3.58 15.26 5.70
N ARG A 109 3.24 14.14 6.32
CA ARG A 109 3.34 13.94 7.78
C ARG A 109 4.74 13.54 8.23
N HIS A 110 5.41 12.73 7.43
CA HIS A 110 6.71 12.12 7.72
C HIS A 110 7.73 12.39 6.60
N PRO A 111 8.02 13.67 6.23
CA PRO A 111 8.85 14.01 5.08
C PRO A 111 10.27 13.43 5.16
N GLN A 112 10.79 13.21 6.36
CA GLN A 112 12.11 12.60 6.58
C GLN A 112 12.16 11.12 6.18
N ARG A 113 11.01 10.44 6.09
CA ARG A 113 10.91 9.03 5.69
C ARG A 113 10.84 8.83 4.19
N VAL A 114 10.60 9.89 3.42
CA VAL A 114 10.29 9.78 1.99
C VAL A 114 11.44 10.35 1.14
N ALA A 115 12.13 9.46 0.43
CA ALA A 115 13.20 9.83 -0.50
C ALA A 115 12.64 10.35 -1.84
N ALA A 116 11.57 9.70 -2.32
CA ALA A 116 10.88 10.05 -3.57
C ALA A 116 9.48 9.44 -3.61
N LEU A 117 8.65 9.95 -4.52
CA LEU A 117 7.31 9.47 -4.78
C LEU A 117 7.16 9.04 -6.24
N THR A 118 6.47 7.90 -6.45
CA THR A 118 5.93 7.49 -7.74
C THR A 118 4.43 7.28 -7.59
N LEU A 119 3.64 8.04 -8.35
CA LEU A 119 2.19 8.10 -8.22
C LEU A 119 1.54 7.54 -9.49
N ILE A 120 0.77 6.45 -9.34
CA ILE A 120 0.20 5.69 -10.47
C ILE A 120 -1.32 5.67 -10.35
N ALA A 121 -2.01 6.11 -11.39
CA ALA A 121 -3.47 6.08 -11.50
C ALA A 121 -4.20 6.66 -10.27
N GLY A 122 -3.71 7.80 -9.77
CA GLY A 122 -4.27 8.49 -8.62
C GLY A 122 -4.52 9.97 -8.91
N ALA A 123 -5.18 10.62 -7.96
CA ALA A 123 -5.43 12.05 -7.93
C ALA A 123 -5.23 12.60 -6.52
N MET A 124 -5.14 13.92 -6.37
CA MET A 124 -5.03 14.59 -5.06
C MET A 124 -6.26 14.36 -4.17
N ALA A 125 -7.40 14.07 -4.79
CA ALA A 125 -8.61 13.61 -4.13
C ALA A 125 -9.31 12.60 -5.04
N ILE A 126 -9.80 11.50 -4.46
CA ILE A 126 -10.59 10.50 -5.16
C ILE A 126 -12.02 10.63 -4.67
N PRO A 127 -12.91 11.32 -5.40
CA PRO A 127 -14.30 11.48 -4.98
C PRO A 127 -14.99 10.12 -5.03
N VAL A 128 -15.59 9.74 -3.92
CA VAL A 128 -16.44 8.55 -3.80
C VAL A 128 -17.87 9.03 -3.66
N ASN A 129 -18.78 8.61 -4.53
CA ASN A 129 -20.17 9.00 -4.44
C ASN A 129 -20.89 8.26 -3.30
N ASP A 130 -21.92 8.92 -2.75
CA ASP A 130 -22.68 8.39 -1.61
C ASP A 130 -23.30 7.01 -1.91
N ALA A 131 -23.73 6.77 -3.14
CA ALA A 131 -24.28 5.49 -3.55
C ALA A 131 -23.27 4.33 -3.46
N LEU A 132 -21.99 4.59 -3.77
CA LEU A 132 -20.94 3.60 -3.61
C LEU A 132 -20.62 3.36 -2.14
N ILE A 133 -20.64 4.42 -1.32
CA ILE A 133 -20.44 4.32 0.14
C ILE A 133 -21.57 3.48 0.75
N GLU A 134 -22.83 3.79 0.44
CA GLU A 134 -24.00 3.04 0.90
C GLU A 134 -23.96 1.57 0.43
N MET A 135 -23.58 1.35 -0.84
CA MET A 135 -23.43 0.01 -1.39
C MET A 135 -22.32 -0.77 -0.68
N SER A 136 -21.21 -0.13 -0.30
CA SER A 136 -20.12 -0.79 0.41
C SER A 136 -20.54 -1.30 1.80
N GLN A 137 -21.51 -0.64 2.43
CA GLN A 137 -22.06 -1.02 3.73
C GLN A 137 -23.17 -2.08 3.61
N SER A 138 -24.07 -1.93 2.63
CA SER A 138 -25.27 -2.77 2.49
C SER A 138 -25.05 -4.01 1.61
N ALA A 139 -24.16 -3.95 0.63
CA ALA A 139 -23.87 -4.99 -0.34
C ALA A 139 -22.41 -4.98 -0.81
N PRO A 140 -21.43 -5.28 0.09
CA PRO A 140 -20.00 -5.10 -0.16
C PRO A 140 -19.49 -5.84 -1.41
N GLU A 141 -20.02 -7.03 -1.69
CA GLU A 141 -19.64 -7.77 -2.91
C GLU A 141 -20.04 -7.04 -4.20
N LYS A 142 -21.17 -6.35 -4.22
CA LYS A 142 -21.59 -5.54 -5.39
C LYS A 142 -20.71 -4.32 -5.56
N ALA A 143 -20.39 -3.63 -4.47
CA ALA A 143 -19.46 -2.51 -4.46
C ALA A 143 -18.09 -2.93 -5.00
N PHE A 144 -17.59 -4.07 -4.56
CA PHE A 144 -16.32 -4.63 -5.00
C PHE A 144 -16.32 -4.95 -6.50
N ARG A 145 -17.36 -5.61 -7.01
CA ARG A 145 -17.53 -5.92 -8.43
C ARG A 145 -17.60 -4.65 -9.28
N MET A 146 -18.32 -3.63 -8.81
CA MET A 146 -18.41 -2.33 -9.48
C MET A 146 -17.05 -1.64 -9.58
N MET A 147 -16.30 -1.58 -8.48
CA MET A 147 -14.95 -1.00 -8.47
C MET A 147 -13.99 -1.75 -9.40
N THR A 148 -14.04 -3.08 -9.38
CA THR A 148 -13.21 -3.92 -10.25
C THR A 148 -13.55 -3.70 -11.72
N SER A 149 -14.84 -3.62 -12.07
CA SER A 149 -15.30 -3.35 -13.43
C SER A 149 -14.83 -1.98 -13.92
N LEU A 150 -14.93 -0.95 -13.10
CA LEU A 150 -14.44 0.40 -13.44
C LEU A 150 -12.92 0.41 -13.64
N SER A 151 -12.17 -0.35 -12.85
CA SER A 151 -10.72 -0.48 -12.98
C SER A 151 -10.30 -1.18 -14.28
N LEU A 152 -11.09 -2.15 -14.77
CA LEU A 152 -10.81 -2.89 -16.00
C LEU A 152 -11.14 -2.12 -17.29
N ILE A 153 -12.01 -1.12 -17.21
CA ILE A 153 -12.41 -0.31 -18.39
C ILE A 153 -11.24 0.56 -18.90
N HIS A 154 -10.23 0.80 -18.07
CA HIS A 154 -9.08 1.63 -18.41
C HIS A 154 -7.81 0.84 -18.82
N ILE A 155 -7.93 -0.48 -18.95
CA ILE A 155 -6.91 -1.37 -19.49
C ILE A 155 -7.30 -1.76 -20.92
#